data_9ad69950155a3d6cc34f095ab6f63267
#
_entry.id   9ad69950155a3d6cc34f095ab6f63267
#
_cell.length_a   1.000
_cell.length_b   1.000
_cell.length_c   1.000
_cell.angle_alpha   90.00
_cell.angle_beta   90.00
_cell.angle_gamma   90.00
#
_symmetry.space_group_name_H-M   'P 1'
#
loop_
_entity.id
_entity.type
_entity.pdbx_description
1 polymer ?
#
loop_
_entity_poly.entity_id
_entity_poly.type
_entity_poly.pdbx_seq_one_letter_code
_entity_poly.pdbx_strand_id
1 'polypeptide(L)'
;GSSDLREKTFSMPYVTTNNDDDNNNHNSHTSNSDDYIDPNLLVASSPREDHWPGRNIRCCFDTIWMGSGGHSVIITLTLTISPVILFMLFVLGDASETNALRAAIGNDATFLCFGVSSALLSAAIITLVLAATTEPGIIPRQPRWKEPIPPLDPMNIKENFPFKYCHTCNIYRPHRAKHCSYCNNCVLVFDHHCPWTGNCVGLRNYHYFLWFVTTVNLLCAFVSGLCIARFVLESQSKGSVGQGVSACPYAVGVGIFAFLILITTLPLWLYHVCTLLVQGETTNENLRATYANTLTNPFNNGFCSNFKTACGTPSQPSMTIGWKEKLRQEHLYLKDMRRRGHGHGN
;
A
#
# COMPACT_ATOMS: atom_id res chain seq x y z
N GLY A 1 -15.91 32.18 -22.67
CA GLY A 1 -14.47 32.06 -22.59
C GLY A 1 -14.11 30.64 -22.09
N SER A 2 -13.68 29.81 -23.02
CA SER A 2 -13.21 28.44 -22.77
C SER A 2 -11.84 28.49 -22.10
N SER A 3 -11.70 27.91 -20.93
CA SER A 3 -10.41 27.69 -20.28
C SER A 3 -9.99 26.25 -20.46
N ASP A 4 -8.99 26.06 -21.31
CA ASP A 4 -8.22 24.86 -21.54
C ASP A 4 -7.63 24.31 -20.22
N LEU A 5 -8.16 23.22 -19.72
CA LEU A 5 -7.50 22.36 -18.73
C LEU A 5 -6.57 21.41 -19.51
N ARG A 6 -5.32 21.82 -19.72
CA ARG A 6 -4.27 20.92 -20.20
C ARG A 6 -3.98 19.87 -19.12
N GLU A 7 -4.37 18.66 -19.39
CA GLU A 7 -3.86 17.45 -18.73
C GLU A 7 -2.32 17.42 -18.84
N LYS A 8 -1.64 17.69 -17.74
CA LYS A 8 -0.21 17.36 -17.61
C LYS A 8 -0.12 15.85 -17.35
N THR A 9 -0.15 15.08 -18.40
CA THR A 9 0.30 13.68 -18.38
C THR A 9 1.78 13.68 -18.05
N PHE A 10 2.13 13.19 -16.88
CA PHE A 10 3.50 12.91 -16.48
C PHE A 10 3.95 11.63 -17.20
N SER A 11 4.33 11.75 -18.46
CA SER A 11 5.01 10.71 -19.21
C SER A 11 6.48 10.72 -18.76
N MET A 12 6.96 9.61 -18.20
CA MET A 12 8.40 9.41 -18.07
C MET A 12 8.99 9.36 -19.48
N PRO A 13 9.87 10.27 -19.88
CA PRO A 13 10.50 10.23 -21.20
C PRO A 13 11.47 9.06 -21.24
N TYR A 14 11.22 8.12 -22.13
CA TYR A 14 12.26 7.20 -22.58
C TYR A 14 13.19 7.97 -23.51
N VAL A 15 14.45 8.03 -23.13
CA VAL A 15 15.50 8.61 -23.97
C VAL A 15 15.70 7.71 -25.19
N THR A 16 15.35 8.20 -26.37
CA THR A 16 15.87 7.69 -27.63
C THR A 16 17.29 8.26 -27.76
N THR A 17 18.30 7.41 -27.68
CA THR A 17 19.67 7.78 -28.03
C THR A 17 19.75 7.92 -29.55
N ASN A 18 19.83 9.16 -30.04
CA ASN A 18 20.41 9.44 -31.33
C ASN A 18 21.94 9.33 -31.16
N ASN A 19 22.53 8.41 -31.90
CA ASN A 19 23.96 8.36 -32.14
C ASN A 19 24.31 9.49 -33.11
N ASP A 20 25.12 10.43 -32.70
CA ASP A 20 26.00 11.19 -33.60
C ASP A 20 27.36 11.36 -32.92
N ASP A 21 28.33 10.75 -33.56
CA ASP A 21 29.75 10.97 -33.69
C ASP A 21 30.48 11.93 -32.71
N ASP A 22 31.53 11.42 -32.05
CA ASP A 22 32.89 11.92 -32.38
C ASP A 22 34.02 11.08 -31.76
N ASN A 23 35.05 10.93 -32.60
CA ASN A 23 36.37 10.32 -32.44
C ASN A 23 37.19 10.83 -31.24
N ASN A 24 37.89 9.96 -30.48
CA ASN A 24 39.35 9.86 -30.50
C ASN A 24 39.94 8.86 -29.46
N ASN A 25 40.59 7.86 -30.00
CA ASN A 25 41.95 7.33 -29.71
C ASN A 25 42.46 7.18 -28.25
N HIS A 26 42.65 5.98 -27.73
CA HIS A 26 43.94 5.30 -27.54
C HIS A 26 43.87 4.00 -26.68
N ASN A 27 44.47 2.95 -27.29
CA ASN A 27 45.20 1.83 -26.71
C ASN A 27 44.51 0.66 -26.00
N SER A 28 44.38 -0.40 -26.78
CA SER A 28 44.91 -1.77 -26.58
C SER A 28 44.84 -2.40 -25.17
N HIS A 29 43.90 -3.33 -24.97
CA HIS A 29 44.26 -4.67 -24.51
C HIS A 29 43.33 -5.68 -25.14
N THR A 30 43.93 -6.54 -25.96
CA THR A 30 43.33 -7.74 -26.55
C THR A 30 42.98 -8.74 -25.46
N SER A 31 41.72 -9.09 -25.39
CA SER A 31 41.31 -10.44 -25.00
C SER A 31 40.11 -10.81 -25.88
N ASN A 32 40.40 -11.56 -26.93
CA ASN A 32 39.43 -12.32 -27.71
C ASN A 32 38.75 -13.31 -26.78
N SER A 33 37.47 -13.18 -26.59
CA SER A 33 36.52 -14.25 -26.56
C SER A 33 35.21 -13.63 -27.03
N ASP A 34 34.90 -13.82 -28.31
CA ASP A 34 33.56 -13.66 -28.86
C ASP A 34 32.64 -14.56 -28.03
N ASP A 35 32.01 -13.99 -27.00
CA ASP A 35 30.86 -14.58 -26.36
C ASP A 35 29.71 -14.56 -27.37
N TYR A 36 29.77 -15.49 -28.31
CA TYR A 36 28.68 -15.84 -29.20
C TYR A 36 27.53 -16.35 -28.33
N ILE A 37 26.65 -15.44 -27.94
CA ILE A 37 25.38 -15.80 -27.28
C ILE A 37 24.54 -16.52 -28.34
N ASP A 38 24.41 -17.84 -28.21
CA ASP A 38 23.60 -18.67 -29.08
C ASP A 38 22.18 -18.04 -29.24
N PRO A 39 21.78 -17.63 -30.47
CA PRO A 39 20.48 -17.04 -30.70
C PRO A 39 19.32 -17.96 -30.28
N ASN A 40 19.55 -19.28 -30.24
CA ASN A 40 18.56 -20.27 -29.82
C ASN A 40 18.35 -20.25 -28.29
N LEU A 41 19.38 -19.86 -27.50
CA LEU A 41 19.24 -19.66 -26.05
C LEU A 41 18.34 -18.46 -25.75
N LEU A 42 18.31 -17.45 -26.62
CA LEU A 42 17.43 -16.28 -26.54
C LEU A 42 16.01 -16.57 -27.01
N VAL A 43 15.82 -17.55 -27.89
CA VAL A 43 14.50 -18.00 -28.37
C VAL A 43 13.86 -18.96 -27.37
N ALA A 44 14.66 -19.79 -26.69
CA ALA A 44 14.16 -20.71 -25.66
C ALA A 44 13.67 -19.98 -24.38
N SER A 45 14.03 -18.72 -24.18
CA SER A 45 13.55 -17.85 -23.11
C SER A 45 12.55 -16.81 -23.58
N SER A 46 11.64 -17.13 -24.51
CA SER A 46 10.44 -16.31 -24.67
C SER A 46 9.84 -16.19 -23.28
N PRO A 47 9.59 -14.97 -22.74
CA PRO A 47 9.01 -14.85 -21.42
C PRO A 47 7.72 -15.63 -21.46
N ARG A 48 7.69 -16.79 -20.77
CA ARG A 48 6.42 -17.47 -20.52
C ARG A 48 5.59 -16.40 -19.85
N GLU A 49 4.42 -16.15 -20.39
CA GLU A 49 3.46 -15.12 -19.90
C GLU A 49 3.12 -15.30 -18.42
N ASP A 50 3.57 -16.38 -17.82
CA ASP A 50 3.25 -16.90 -16.50
C ASP A 50 4.08 -16.32 -15.36
N HIS A 51 5.15 -15.56 -15.61
CA HIS A 51 6.08 -15.13 -14.55
C HIS A 51 5.82 -13.75 -13.97
N TRP A 52 4.75 -13.11 -14.39
CA TRP A 52 4.26 -11.87 -13.82
C TRP A 52 2.83 -12.08 -13.30
N PRO A 53 2.48 -11.54 -12.17
CA PRO A 53 3.05 -10.44 -11.38
C PRO A 53 3.63 -10.81 -10.01
N GLY A 54 4.56 -11.72 -9.94
CA GLY A 54 5.06 -12.20 -8.66
C GLY A 54 4.05 -13.12 -7.98
N ARG A 55 3.75 -12.86 -6.70
CA ARG A 55 2.75 -13.61 -5.93
C ARG A 55 1.45 -12.86 -5.69
N ASN A 56 1.23 -11.75 -6.40
CA ASN A 56 -0.01 -11.01 -6.32
C ASN A 56 -1.13 -11.73 -7.06
N ILE A 57 -2.32 -11.73 -6.46
CA ILE A 57 -3.55 -12.25 -7.07
C ILE A 57 -4.21 -11.09 -7.82
N ARG A 58 -4.58 -11.32 -9.07
CA ARG A 58 -5.28 -10.35 -9.93
C ARG A 58 -6.62 -10.88 -10.34
N CYS A 59 -7.64 -10.05 -10.31
CA CYS A 59 -8.93 -10.39 -10.89
C CYS A 59 -9.61 -9.15 -11.50
N CYS A 60 -10.80 -9.37 -12.10
CA CYS A 60 -11.66 -8.33 -12.63
C CYS A 60 -10.94 -7.37 -13.59
N PHE A 61 -10.37 -7.91 -14.69
CA PHE A 61 -9.67 -7.13 -15.72
C PHE A 61 -8.51 -6.27 -15.20
N ASP A 62 -7.72 -6.82 -14.26
CA ASP A 62 -6.58 -6.15 -13.62
C ASP A 62 -6.95 -4.93 -12.75
N THR A 63 -8.22 -4.80 -12.35
CA THR A 63 -8.66 -3.72 -11.45
C THR A 63 -8.44 -4.06 -9.97
N ILE A 64 -8.54 -5.34 -9.60
CA ILE A 64 -8.36 -5.83 -8.22
C ILE A 64 -7.02 -6.53 -8.11
N TRP A 65 -6.19 -6.04 -7.19
CA TRP A 65 -4.87 -6.57 -6.89
C TRP A 65 -4.72 -6.87 -5.40
N MET A 66 -4.62 -8.13 -5.06
CA MET A 66 -4.36 -8.57 -3.69
C MET A 66 -2.92 -9.07 -3.56
N GLY A 67 -2.30 -8.86 -2.42
CA GLY A 67 -1.00 -9.42 -2.09
C GLY A 67 -1.08 -10.93 -1.85
N SER A 68 0.07 -11.53 -1.57
CA SER A 68 0.17 -12.98 -1.29
C SER A 68 -0.60 -13.44 -0.04
N GLY A 69 -0.97 -12.51 0.84
CA GLY A 69 -1.73 -12.73 2.07
C GLY A 69 -3.22 -12.42 1.98
N GLY A 70 -3.82 -12.37 0.79
CA GLY A 70 -5.21 -11.92 0.59
C GLY A 70 -6.27 -12.60 1.48
N HIS A 71 -6.05 -13.84 1.91
CA HIS A 71 -6.93 -14.55 2.85
C HIS A 71 -7.01 -13.90 4.24
N SER A 72 -5.96 -13.20 4.68
CA SER A 72 -5.94 -12.55 6.01
C SER A 72 -6.92 -11.37 6.11
N VAL A 73 -7.35 -10.81 4.98
CA VAL A 73 -8.40 -9.78 4.94
C VAL A 73 -9.71 -10.30 5.54
N ILE A 74 -10.04 -11.58 5.31
CA ILE A 74 -11.24 -12.21 5.88
C ILE A 74 -11.15 -12.21 7.40
N ILE A 75 -9.98 -12.54 7.96
CA ILE A 75 -9.76 -12.52 9.41
C ILE A 75 -9.93 -11.10 9.94
N THR A 76 -9.34 -10.10 9.28
CA THR A 76 -9.45 -8.70 9.68
C THR A 76 -10.91 -8.20 9.61
N LEU A 77 -11.64 -8.56 8.56
CA LEU A 77 -13.08 -8.26 8.43
C LEU A 77 -13.88 -8.89 9.57
N THR A 78 -13.64 -10.16 9.87
CA THR A 78 -14.35 -10.85 10.96
C THR A 78 -14.08 -10.18 12.30
N LEU A 79 -12.81 -9.87 12.61
CA LEU A 79 -12.41 -9.19 13.85
C LEU A 79 -12.93 -7.75 13.94
N THR A 80 -13.22 -7.09 12.82
CA THR A 80 -13.77 -5.74 12.78
C THR A 80 -15.30 -5.77 12.90
N ILE A 81 -15.97 -6.66 12.19
CA ILE A 81 -17.44 -6.69 12.06
C ILE A 81 -18.10 -7.33 13.28
N SER A 82 -17.62 -8.51 13.72
CA SER A 82 -18.34 -9.29 14.73
C SER A 82 -18.47 -8.60 16.09
N PRO A 83 -17.45 -7.91 16.65
CA PRO A 83 -17.62 -7.21 17.92
C PRO A 83 -18.56 -6.03 17.82
N VAL A 84 -18.60 -5.35 16.67
CA VAL A 84 -19.51 -4.20 16.47
C VAL A 84 -20.95 -4.67 16.33
N ILE A 85 -21.20 -5.82 15.70
CA ILE A 85 -22.54 -6.42 15.67
C ILE A 85 -22.98 -6.79 17.08
N LEU A 86 -22.10 -7.44 17.87
CA LEU A 86 -22.40 -7.77 19.28
C LEU A 86 -22.69 -6.50 20.10
N PHE A 87 -21.91 -5.43 19.89
CA PHE A 87 -22.15 -4.14 20.51
C PHE A 87 -23.52 -3.56 20.13
N MET A 88 -23.85 -3.55 18.84
CA MET A 88 -25.14 -3.03 18.36
C MET A 88 -26.32 -3.83 18.91
N LEU A 89 -26.22 -5.16 18.93
CA LEU A 89 -27.32 -6.02 19.36
C LEU A 89 -27.50 -6.03 20.88
N PHE A 90 -26.42 -6.17 21.64
CA PHE A 90 -26.48 -6.47 23.07
C PHE A 90 -26.10 -5.31 23.99
N VAL A 91 -25.49 -4.24 23.44
CA VAL A 91 -25.14 -3.05 24.24
C VAL A 91 -26.09 -1.90 23.95
N LEU A 92 -26.31 -1.58 22.68
CA LEU A 92 -27.24 -0.54 22.25
C LEU A 92 -28.69 -1.05 22.08
N GLY A 93 -28.84 -2.22 21.46
CA GLY A 93 -30.13 -2.80 21.06
C GLY A 93 -30.90 -3.46 22.23
N ASP A 94 -30.24 -3.64 23.37
CA ASP A 94 -30.95 -4.15 24.57
C ASP A 94 -32.02 -3.18 25.01
N ALA A 95 -33.27 -3.54 24.68
CA ALA A 95 -34.49 -2.73 24.95
C ALA A 95 -35.06 -2.96 26.36
N SER A 96 -34.33 -3.71 27.22
CA SER A 96 -34.79 -3.95 28.59
C SER A 96 -34.88 -2.63 29.38
N GLU A 97 -35.90 -2.51 30.20
CA GLU A 97 -36.03 -1.37 31.11
C GLU A 97 -34.88 -1.23 32.10
N THR A 98 -34.11 -2.30 32.25
CA THR A 98 -32.92 -2.36 33.12
C THR A 98 -31.65 -1.86 32.45
N ASN A 99 -31.67 -1.52 31.17
CA ASN A 99 -30.49 -0.96 30.48
C ASN A 99 -30.20 0.46 30.95
N ALA A 100 -29.30 0.58 31.91
CA ALA A 100 -28.91 1.85 32.55
C ALA A 100 -28.33 2.88 31.55
N LEU A 101 -27.62 2.44 30.49
CA LEU A 101 -27.10 3.34 29.46
C LEU A 101 -28.26 3.96 28.67
N ARG A 102 -29.20 3.14 28.19
CA ARG A 102 -30.36 3.62 27.43
C ARG A 102 -31.23 4.54 28.24
N ALA A 103 -31.43 4.21 29.51
CA ALA A 103 -32.15 5.07 30.44
C ALA A 103 -31.47 6.43 30.64
N ALA A 104 -30.15 6.45 30.67
CA ALA A 104 -29.37 7.67 30.88
C ALA A 104 -29.32 8.58 29.65
N ILE A 105 -29.16 8.03 28.42
CA ILE A 105 -29.00 8.83 27.19
C ILE A 105 -30.31 9.04 26.41
N GLY A 106 -31.32 8.21 26.64
CA GLY A 106 -32.57 8.26 25.91
C GLY A 106 -32.55 7.56 24.55
N ASN A 107 -33.72 7.42 23.94
CA ASN A 107 -33.86 6.71 22.67
C ASN A 107 -33.20 7.42 21.50
N ASP A 108 -33.32 8.74 21.39
CA ASP A 108 -32.77 9.52 20.29
C ASP A 108 -31.26 9.43 20.24
N ALA A 109 -30.59 9.57 21.39
CA ALA A 109 -29.12 9.41 21.46
C ALA A 109 -28.70 7.95 21.21
N THR A 110 -29.53 6.96 21.61
CA THR A 110 -29.26 5.55 21.26
C THR A 110 -29.31 5.34 19.74
N PHE A 111 -30.29 5.88 19.03
CA PHE A 111 -30.35 5.82 17.56
C PHE A 111 -29.18 6.54 16.92
N LEU A 112 -28.74 7.68 17.45
CA LEU A 112 -27.54 8.37 16.99
C LEU A 112 -26.29 7.49 17.17
N CYS A 113 -26.14 6.79 18.31
CA CYS A 113 -25.04 5.85 18.54
C CYS A 113 -25.05 4.69 17.52
N PHE A 114 -26.22 4.16 17.16
CA PHE A 114 -26.35 3.18 16.07
C PHE A 114 -25.87 3.75 14.73
N GLY A 115 -26.27 4.97 14.40
CA GLY A 115 -25.86 5.65 13.17
C GLY A 115 -24.35 5.87 13.10
N VAL A 116 -23.76 6.38 14.18
CA VAL A 116 -22.31 6.61 14.27
C VAL A 116 -21.54 5.30 14.16
N SER A 117 -21.96 4.24 14.89
CA SER A 117 -21.31 2.93 14.82
C SER A 117 -21.36 2.34 13.42
N SER A 118 -22.52 2.43 12.76
CA SER A 118 -22.71 1.93 11.38
C SER A 118 -21.85 2.70 10.38
N ALA A 119 -21.76 4.02 10.51
CA ALA A 119 -20.96 4.86 9.64
C ALA A 119 -19.46 4.56 9.81
N LEU A 120 -18.97 4.47 11.05
CA LEU A 120 -17.55 4.14 11.33
C LEU A 120 -17.22 2.71 10.87
N LEU A 121 -18.08 1.73 11.10
CA LEU A 121 -17.90 0.36 10.62
C LEU A 121 -17.86 0.31 9.09
N SER A 122 -18.78 0.99 8.41
CA SER A 122 -18.79 1.06 6.96
C SER A 122 -17.52 1.71 6.40
N ALA A 123 -17.07 2.80 7.00
CA ALA A 123 -15.82 3.47 6.62
C ALA A 123 -14.60 2.56 6.84
N ALA A 124 -14.55 1.82 7.94
CA ALA A 124 -13.48 0.85 8.20
C ALA A 124 -13.46 -0.29 7.18
N ILE A 125 -14.62 -0.84 6.83
CA ILE A 125 -14.75 -1.90 5.82
C ILE A 125 -14.31 -1.39 4.43
N ILE A 126 -14.82 -0.24 4.01
CA ILE A 126 -14.52 0.35 2.70
C ILE A 126 -13.03 0.61 2.59
N THR A 127 -12.43 1.26 3.57
CA THR A 127 -10.99 1.61 3.55
C THR A 127 -10.11 0.37 3.64
N LEU A 128 -10.47 -0.66 4.40
CA LEU A 128 -9.78 -1.96 4.42
C LEU A 128 -9.83 -2.63 3.05
N VAL A 129 -11.01 -2.73 2.44
CA VAL A 129 -11.17 -3.35 1.12
C VAL A 129 -10.35 -2.60 0.08
N LEU A 130 -10.40 -1.27 0.07
CA LEU A 130 -9.60 -0.45 -0.85
C LEU A 130 -8.09 -0.62 -0.60
N ALA A 131 -7.62 -0.65 0.65
CA ALA A 131 -6.21 -0.90 0.96
C ALA A 131 -5.75 -2.29 0.49
N ALA A 132 -6.62 -3.30 0.66
CA ALA A 132 -6.33 -4.69 0.33
C ALA A 132 -6.35 -4.96 -1.19
N THR A 133 -7.21 -4.26 -1.95
CA THR A 133 -7.50 -4.56 -3.36
C THR A 133 -6.90 -3.57 -4.35
N THR A 134 -6.38 -2.45 -3.86
CA THR A 134 -5.67 -1.48 -4.72
C THR A 134 -4.23 -1.92 -4.95
N GLU A 135 -3.79 -1.86 -6.21
CA GLU A 135 -2.39 -2.11 -6.60
C GLU A 135 -1.47 -1.07 -5.92
N PRO A 136 -0.45 -1.53 -5.13
CA PRO A 136 0.31 -0.64 -4.22
C PRO A 136 1.36 0.27 -4.90
N GLY A 137 1.54 0.20 -6.22
CA GLY A 137 2.60 0.85 -6.97
C GLY A 137 3.67 -0.14 -7.43
N ILE A 138 3.24 -1.28 -7.97
CA ILE A 138 4.14 -2.34 -8.43
C ILE A 138 4.93 -1.86 -9.65
N ILE A 139 6.25 -2.03 -9.60
CA ILE A 139 7.14 -1.74 -10.72
C ILE A 139 7.25 -3.00 -11.57
N PRO A 140 6.91 -2.95 -12.87
CA PRO A 140 7.05 -4.07 -13.78
C PRO A 140 8.48 -4.62 -13.81
N ARG A 141 8.60 -5.94 -13.83
CA ARG A 141 9.89 -6.61 -14.02
C ARG A 141 10.37 -6.41 -15.45
N GLN A 142 11.67 -6.31 -15.59
CA GLN A 142 12.30 -6.38 -16.92
C GLN A 142 12.77 -7.81 -17.21
N PRO A 143 12.65 -8.26 -18.47
CA PRO A 143 13.22 -9.53 -18.90
C PRO A 143 14.74 -9.53 -18.66
N ARG A 144 15.31 -10.70 -18.39
CA ARG A 144 16.77 -10.83 -18.13
C ARG A 144 17.64 -10.50 -19.34
N TRP A 145 17.09 -10.60 -20.53
CA TRP A 145 17.79 -10.25 -21.79
C TRP A 145 17.87 -8.74 -22.02
N LYS A 146 17.11 -7.94 -21.27
CA LYS A 146 17.11 -6.48 -21.36
C LYS A 146 18.06 -5.90 -20.32
N GLU A 147 18.98 -5.08 -20.77
CA GLU A 147 19.87 -4.36 -19.86
C GLU A 147 19.05 -3.37 -19.02
N PRO A 148 19.21 -3.38 -17.69
CA PRO A 148 18.46 -2.49 -16.82
C PRO A 148 19.03 -1.07 -16.89
N ILE A 149 18.18 -0.12 -17.26
CA ILE A 149 18.54 1.30 -17.34
C ILE A 149 18.20 1.97 -15.98
N PRO A 150 19.13 2.76 -15.41
CA PRO A 150 18.83 3.55 -14.21
C PRO A 150 17.64 4.50 -14.45
N PRO A 151 16.76 4.68 -13.47
CA PRO A 151 15.66 5.64 -13.59
C PRO A 151 16.18 7.08 -13.64
N LEU A 152 15.35 8.00 -14.13
CA LEU A 152 15.67 9.43 -14.07
C LEU A 152 15.79 9.88 -12.61
N ASP A 153 16.70 10.79 -12.36
CA ASP A 153 16.94 11.43 -11.06
C ASP A 153 16.62 12.94 -11.13
N PRO A 154 15.34 13.32 -11.17
CA PRO A 154 14.94 14.72 -11.31
C PRO A 154 15.34 15.58 -10.10
N MET A 155 15.65 14.97 -8.95
CA MET A 155 16.08 15.65 -7.74
C MET A 155 17.61 15.73 -7.63
N ASN A 156 18.33 15.09 -8.56
CA ASN A 156 19.79 15.00 -8.56
C ASN A 156 20.39 14.53 -7.22
N ILE A 157 19.75 13.56 -6.58
CA ILE A 157 20.13 13.04 -5.26
C ILE A 157 20.89 11.70 -5.32
N LYS A 158 21.15 11.15 -6.52
CA LYS A 158 21.80 9.84 -6.73
C LYS A 158 23.19 9.74 -6.10
N GLU A 159 23.91 10.84 -5.94
CA GLU A 159 25.22 10.86 -5.31
C GLU A 159 25.16 10.45 -3.84
N ASN A 160 24.17 10.96 -3.11
CA ASN A 160 23.94 10.63 -1.70
C ASN A 160 23.07 9.38 -1.54
N PHE A 161 22.16 9.12 -2.50
CA PHE A 161 21.22 8.00 -2.48
C PHE A 161 21.28 7.23 -3.81
N PRO A 162 22.29 6.36 -4.03
CA PRO A 162 22.45 5.64 -5.29
C PRO A 162 21.25 4.68 -5.52
N PHE A 163 20.88 4.53 -6.79
CA PHE A 163 19.87 3.57 -7.20
C PHE A 163 20.34 2.15 -6.88
N LYS A 164 19.50 1.41 -6.16
CA LYS A 164 19.81 0.02 -5.78
C LYS A 164 19.24 -0.92 -6.83
N TYR A 165 20.07 -1.79 -7.38
CA TYR A 165 19.63 -2.81 -8.33
C TYR A 165 18.85 -3.94 -7.63
N CYS A 166 17.84 -4.47 -8.33
CA CYS A 166 17.06 -5.63 -7.91
C CYS A 166 17.26 -6.79 -8.90
N HIS A 167 18.06 -7.79 -8.50
CA HIS A 167 18.32 -8.97 -9.33
C HIS A 167 17.05 -9.77 -9.65
N THR A 168 16.07 -9.85 -8.73
CA THR A 168 14.82 -10.58 -8.94
C THR A 168 13.93 -9.94 -10.00
N CYS A 169 13.86 -8.60 -10.01
CA CYS A 169 13.02 -7.87 -10.94
C CYS A 169 13.78 -7.34 -12.16
N ASN A 170 15.10 -7.48 -12.20
CA ASN A 170 16.00 -6.98 -13.24
C ASN A 170 15.81 -5.47 -13.50
N ILE A 171 15.76 -4.67 -12.44
CA ILE A 171 15.58 -3.21 -12.51
C ILE A 171 16.47 -2.48 -11.53
N TYR A 172 16.93 -1.29 -11.89
CA TYR A 172 17.35 -0.30 -10.91
C TYR A 172 16.10 0.29 -10.27
N ARG A 173 16.02 0.21 -8.94
CA ARG A 173 14.86 0.69 -8.18
C ARG A 173 14.89 2.21 -8.11
N PRO A 174 13.81 2.92 -8.46
CA PRO A 174 13.66 4.33 -8.14
C PRO A 174 13.84 4.60 -6.65
N HIS A 175 14.13 5.84 -6.28
CA HIS A 175 14.18 6.23 -4.87
C HIS A 175 12.91 5.82 -4.15
N ARG A 176 13.05 5.44 -2.87
CA ARG A 176 11.97 4.95 -2.00
C ARG A 176 11.33 3.62 -2.43
N ALA A 177 11.73 3.03 -3.56
CA ALA A 177 11.23 1.72 -3.97
C ALA A 177 12.00 0.58 -3.32
N LYS A 178 11.28 -0.51 -2.98
CA LYS A 178 11.86 -1.72 -2.39
C LYS A 178 11.21 -2.98 -2.95
N HIS A 179 11.99 -4.06 -3.01
CA HIS A 179 11.49 -5.39 -3.29
C HIS A 179 10.85 -6.01 -2.05
N CYS A 180 9.59 -6.39 -2.16
CA CYS A 180 8.89 -7.17 -1.16
C CYS A 180 9.07 -8.67 -1.45
N SER A 181 9.68 -9.42 -0.52
CA SER A 181 9.87 -10.86 -0.66
C SER A 181 8.57 -11.65 -0.56
N TYR A 182 7.58 -11.18 0.19
CA TYR A 182 6.27 -11.82 0.31
C TYR A 182 5.51 -11.79 -1.01
N CYS A 183 5.35 -10.59 -1.59
CA CYS A 183 4.67 -10.41 -2.87
C CYS A 183 5.56 -10.69 -4.08
N ASN A 184 6.88 -10.81 -3.84
CA ASN A 184 7.90 -11.03 -4.87
C ASN A 184 7.84 -9.97 -5.98
N ASN A 185 7.71 -8.69 -5.61
CA ASN A 185 7.65 -7.53 -6.52
C ASN A 185 8.36 -6.32 -5.92
N CYS A 186 8.89 -5.42 -6.76
CA CYS A 186 9.30 -4.09 -6.35
C CYS A 186 8.09 -3.16 -6.32
N VAL A 187 8.00 -2.32 -5.27
CA VAL A 187 6.89 -1.40 -5.04
C VAL A 187 7.42 0.00 -4.85
N LEU A 188 6.80 0.99 -5.48
CA LEU A 188 7.10 2.42 -5.37
C LEU A 188 6.72 2.93 -3.97
N VAL A 189 7.57 3.79 -3.41
CA VAL A 189 7.38 4.38 -2.09
C VAL A 189 6.92 3.31 -1.10
N PHE A 190 7.68 2.21 -1.06
CA PHE A 190 7.34 1.04 -0.25
C PHE A 190 7.36 1.40 1.24
N ASP A 191 6.24 1.21 1.91
CA ASP A 191 6.14 1.38 3.36
C ASP A 191 6.40 0.05 4.08
N HIS A 192 5.51 -0.92 3.92
CA HIS A 192 5.64 -2.27 4.46
C HIS A 192 4.74 -3.27 3.70
N HIS A 193 4.93 -4.57 3.97
CA HIS A 193 3.93 -5.58 3.66
C HIS A 193 3.03 -5.74 4.89
N CYS A 194 1.73 -5.52 4.72
CA CYS A 194 0.77 -5.55 5.81
C CYS A 194 -0.01 -6.87 5.84
N PRO A 195 0.17 -7.74 6.85
CA PRO A 195 -0.60 -8.97 6.94
C PRO A 195 -2.11 -8.74 7.10
N TRP A 196 -2.51 -7.66 7.77
CA TRP A 196 -3.92 -7.36 8.04
C TRP A 196 -4.71 -6.95 6.79
N THR A 197 -4.05 -6.26 5.85
CA THR A 197 -4.61 -5.93 4.54
C THR A 197 -4.29 -7.00 3.49
N GLY A 198 -3.43 -7.96 3.80
CA GLY A 198 -2.99 -8.99 2.89
C GLY A 198 -2.26 -8.47 1.65
N ASN A 199 -1.72 -7.25 1.70
CA ASN A 199 -1.10 -6.56 0.57
C ASN A 199 0.13 -5.75 1.01
N CYS A 200 0.95 -5.31 0.06
CA CYS A 200 1.92 -4.25 0.32
C CYS A 200 1.21 -2.91 0.48
N VAL A 201 1.75 -2.06 1.35
CA VAL A 201 1.40 -0.66 1.47
C VAL A 201 2.49 0.16 0.79
N GLY A 202 2.09 0.99 -0.18
CA GLY A 202 3.01 1.79 -0.99
C GLY A 202 2.31 3.00 -1.60
N LEU A 203 2.92 3.59 -2.64
CA LEU A 203 2.51 4.86 -3.23
C LEU A 203 1.00 5.00 -3.48
N ARG A 204 0.34 3.94 -3.98
CA ARG A 204 -1.03 4.03 -4.49
C ARG A 204 -2.12 3.66 -3.50
N ASN A 205 -1.81 2.92 -2.43
CA ASN A 205 -2.80 2.47 -1.46
C ASN A 205 -2.51 2.92 -0.01
N TYR A 206 -1.42 3.68 0.24
CA TYR A 206 -1.07 4.13 1.57
C TYR A 206 -2.18 4.94 2.25
N HIS A 207 -2.83 5.85 1.52
CA HIS A 207 -3.93 6.66 2.08
C HIS A 207 -5.11 5.80 2.55
N TYR A 208 -5.47 4.73 1.83
CA TYR A 208 -6.52 3.81 2.26
C TYR A 208 -6.12 3.07 3.55
N PHE A 209 -4.84 2.65 3.65
CA PHE A 209 -4.31 2.06 4.86
C PHE A 209 -4.39 3.03 6.06
N LEU A 210 -3.95 4.29 5.88
CA LEU A 210 -3.99 5.28 6.96
C LEU A 210 -5.42 5.59 7.40
N TRP A 211 -6.35 5.75 6.46
CA TRP A 211 -7.77 5.94 6.78
C TRP A 211 -8.39 4.71 7.45
N PHE A 212 -7.99 3.50 7.05
CA PHE A 212 -8.43 2.27 7.74
C PHE A 212 -8.01 2.28 9.21
N VAL A 213 -6.74 2.53 9.50
CA VAL A 213 -6.26 2.57 10.89
C VAL A 213 -6.92 3.71 11.67
N THR A 214 -7.15 4.87 11.05
CA THR A 214 -7.88 6.00 11.66
C THR A 214 -9.29 5.62 12.04
N THR A 215 -10.05 5.04 11.11
CA THR A 215 -11.45 4.67 11.35
C THR A 215 -11.59 3.55 12.37
N VAL A 216 -10.66 2.58 12.41
CA VAL A 216 -10.62 1.53 13.45
C VAL A 216 -10.35 2.14 14.82
N ASN A 217 -9.41 3.08 14.96
CA ASN A 217 -9.17 3.75 16.24
C ASN A 217 -10.39 4.53 16.73
N LEU A 218 -11.05 5.29 15.85
CA LEU A 218 -12.27 6.02 16.18
C LEU A 218 -13.40 5.07 16.59
N LEU A 219 -13.59 3.98 15.86
CA LEU A 219 -14.59 2.95 16.14
C LEU A 219 -14.33 2.27 17.50
N CYS A 220 -13.09 1.86 17.76
CA CYS A 220 -12.70 1.23 19.01
C CYS A 220 -12.84 2.19 20.21
N ALA A 221 -12.45 3.45 20.07
CA ALA A 221 -12.63 4.46 21.10
C ALA A 221 -14.12 4.69 21.40
N PHE A 222 -14.96 4.79 20.37
CA PHE A 222 -16.40 4.99 20.52
C PHE A 222 -17.06 3.79 21.20
N VAL A 223 -16.80 2.57 20.71
CA VAL A 223 -17.37 1.32 21.25
C VAL A 223 -16.92 1.10 22.70
N SER A 224 -15.61 1.21 22.98
CA SER A 224 -15.09 1.00 24.34
C SER A 224 -15.62 2.05 25.30
N GLY A 225 -15.73 3.32 24.87
CA GLY A 225 -16.30 4.40 25.69
C GLY A 225 -17.75 4.12 26.12
N LEU A 226 -18.60 3.72 25.17
CA LEU A 226 -20.01 3.37 25.49
C LEU A 226 -20.13 2.09 26.31
N CYS A 227 -19.29 1.09 26.08
CA CYS A 227 -19.25 -0.11 26.91
C CYS A 227 -18.84 0.19 28.35
N ILE A 228 -17.83 1.04 28.55
CA ILE A 228 -17.41 1.50 29.87
C ILE A 228 -18.54 2.29 30.54
N ALA A 229 -19.17 3.22 29.83
CA ALA A 229 -20.27 3.99 30.36
C ALA A 229 -21.44 3.07 30.82
N ARG A 230 -21.83 2.10 30.01
CA ARG A 230 -22.86 1.12 30.38
C ARG A 230 -22.44 0.34 31.63
N PHE A 231 -21.23 -0.19 31.66
CA PHE A 231 -20.73 -0.96 32.80
C PHE A 231 -20.74 -0.14 34.11
N VAL A 232 -20.30 1.13 34.06
CA VAL A 232 -20.28 2.02 35.22
C VAL A 232 -21.70 2.28 35.71
N LEU A 233 -22.62 2.62 34.81
CA LEU A 233 -24.02 2.90 35.15
C LEU A 233 -24.74 1.66 35.73
N GLU A 234 -24.52 0.47 35.16
CA GLU A 234 -25.08 -0.78 35.70
C GLU A 234 -24.50 -1.11 37.08
N SER A 235 -23.19 -0.92 37.29
CA SER A 235 -22.55 -1.17 38.56
C SER A 235 -23.06 -0.23 39.65
N GLN A 236 -23.31 1.04 39.31
CA GLN A 236 -23.90 2.03 40.24
C GLN A 236 -25.36 1.68 40.57
N SER A 237 -26.16 1.33 39.54
CA SER A 237 -27.57 0.96 39.73
C SER A 237 -27.74 -0.31 40.58
N LYS A 238 -26.85 -1.29 40.46
CA LYS A 238 -26.91 -2.56 41.18
C LYS A 238 -26.16 -2.56 42.52
N GLY A 239 -25.41 -1.51 42.80
CA GLY A 239 -24.68 -1.32 44.05
C GLY A 239 -23.38 -2.12 44.20
N SER A 240 -22.97 -2.88 43.16
CA SER A 240 -21.67 -3.57 43.17
C SER A 240 -21.12 -3.84 41.76
N VAL A 241 -19.78 -3.88 41.67
CA VAL A 241 -19.05 -4.18 40.44
C VAL A 241 -19.40 -5.58 39.91
N GLY A 242 -19.47 -6.58 40.78
CA GLY A 242 -19.79 -7.96 40.39
C GLY A 242 -21.19 -8.10 39.79
N GLN A 243 -22.17 -7.40 40.37
CA GLN A 243 -23.53 -7.36 39.79
C GLN A 243 -23.59 -6.56 38.47
N GLY A 244 -22.77 -5.52 38.32
CA GLY A 244 -22.63 -4.79 37.07
C GLY A 244 -22.08 -5.69 35.95
N VAL A 245 -21.03 -6.48 36.21
CA VAL A 245 -20.50 -7.45 35.24
C VAL A 245 -21.56 -8.46 34.82
N SER A 246 -22.35 -8.99 35.79
CA SER A 246 -23.40 -9.97 35.51
C SER A 246 -24.59 -9.36 34.72
N ALA A 247 -24.86 -8.05 34.90
CA ALA A 247 -25.94 -7.35 34.23
C ALA A 247 -25.62 -7.00 32.76
N CYS A 248 -24.33 -6.75 32.42
CA CYS A 248 -23.93 -6.37 31.07
C CYS A 248 -22.66 -7.11 30.57
N PRO A 249 -22.67 -8.47 30.51
CA PRO A 249 -21.49 -9.26 30.16
C PRO A 249 -20.95 -8.95 28.75
N TYR A 250 -21.84 -8.67 27.80
CA TYR A 250 -21.44 -8.29 26.44
C TYR A 250 -20.74 -6.91 26.39
N ALA A 251 -21.20 -5.94 27.17
CA ALA A 251 -20.53 -4.65 27.26
C ALA A 251 -19.13 -4.79 27.86
N VAL A 252 -18.96 -5.63 28.86
CA VAL A 252 -17.64 -5.93 29.44
C VAL A 252 -16.73 -6.61 28.42
N GLY A 253 -17.18 -7.68 27.79
CA GLY A 253 -16.39 -8.45 26.83
C GLY A 253 -16.00 -7.63 25.60
N VAL A 254 -16.97 -6.97 24.95
CA VAL A 254 -16.74 -6.15 23.75
C VAL A 254 -15.89 -4.91 24.11
N GLY A 255 -16.17 -4.29 25.27
CA GLY A 255 -15.39 -3.14 25.75
C GLY A 255 -13.92 -3.47 25.95
N ILE A 256 -13.60 -4.57 26.61
CA ILE A 256 -12.22 -5.05 26.78
C ILE A 256 -11.58 -5.31 25.42
N PHE A 257 -12.27 -6.03 24.53
CA PHE A 257 -11.73 -6.32 23.20
C PHE A 257 -11.43 -5.03 22.43
N ALA A 258 -12.39 -4.10 22.34
CA ALA A 258 -12.23 -2.84 21.63
C ALA A 258 -11.10 -1.99 22.24
N PHE A 259 -10.98 -1.95 23.57
CA PHE A 259 -9.92 -1.26 24.27
C PHE A 259 -8.54 -1.87 23.97
N LEU A 260 -8.41 -3.19 23.96
CA LEU A 260 -7.15 -3.87 23.61
C LEU A 260 -6.72 -3.57 22.17
N ILE A 261 -7.66 -3.56 21.22
CA ILE A 261 -7.36 -3.14 19.84
C ILE A 261 -6.92 -1.68 19.83
N LEU A 262 -7.62 -0.79 20.53
CA LEU A 262 -7.28 0.65 20.57
C LEU A 262 -5.87 0.88 21.07
N ILE A 263 -5.47 0.27 22.20
CA ILE A 263 -4.13 0.48 22.78
C ILE A 263 -3.00 -0.08 21.92
N THR A 264 -3.30 -1.01 21.01
CA THR A 264 -2.32 -1.55 20.07
C THR A 264 -2.28 -0.76 18.75
N THR A 265 -3.43 -0.29 18.26
CA THR A 265 -3.51 0.41 16.98
C THR A 265 -3.29 1.91 17.07
N LEU A 266 -3.56 2.54 18.22
CA LEU A 266 -3.31 3.97 18.42
C LEU A 266 -1.81 4.34 18.37
N PRO A 267 -0.88 3.61 19.03
CA PRO A 267 0.54 3.83 18.83
C PRO A 267 1.02 3.63 17.41
N LEU A 268 0.46 2.64 16.70
CA LEU A 268 0.73 2.42 15.28
C LEU A 268 0.30 3.64 14.44
N TRP A 269 -0.89 4.16 14.67
CA TRP A 269 -1.40 5.36 14.01
C TRP A 269 -0.51 6.58 14.28
N LEU A 270 -0.16 6.82 15.55
CA LEU A 270 0.75 7.90 15.94
C LEU A 270 2.12 7.77 15.26
N TYR A 271 2.66 6.55 15.19
CA TYR A 271 3.90 6.27 14.49
C TYR A 271 3.82 6.69 13.01
N HIS A 272 2.76 6.30 12.30
CA HIS A 272 2.58 6.69 10.90
C HIS A 272 2.37 8.20 10.71
N VAL A 273 1.66 8.86 11.64
CA VAL A 273 1.53 10.32 11.62
C VAL A 273 2.89 11.00 11.82
N CYS A 274 3.68 10.56 12.81
CA CYS A 274 4.99 11.14 13.09
C CYS A 274 5.99 10.86 11.95
N THR A 275 6.09 9.62 11.45
CA THR A 275 7.10 9.25 10.46
C THR A 275 6.78 9.83 9.09
N LEU A 276 5.59 9.60 8.56
CA LEU A 276 5.27 10.03 7.21
C LEU A 276 4.84 11.49 7.11
N LEU A 277 3.95 11.95 8.02
CA LEU A 277 3.41 13.30 7.91
C LEU A 277 4.37 14.37 8.44
N VAL A 278 5.10 14.08 9.51
CA VAL A 278 6.05 15.04 10.12
C VAL A 278 7.44 14.92 9.51
N GLN A 279 7.99 13.70 9.44
CA GLN A 279 9.36 13.46 8.97
C GLN A 279 9.44 13.20 7.45
N GLY A 280 8.34 12.91 6.77
CA GLY A 280 8.31 12.59 5.34
C GLY A 280 8.92 11.23 5.03
N GLU A 281 9.05 10.33 6.01
CA GLU A 281 9.65 9.01 5.89
C GLU A 281 8.60 7.91 5.82
N THR A 282 8.87 6.87 5.02
CA THR A 282 8.11 5.63 5.09
C THR A 282 8.60 4.79 6.27
N THR A 283 7.77 3.85 6.74
CA THR A 283 8.17 2.88 7.79
C THR A 283 9.46 2.16 7.41
N ASN A 284 9.61 1.74 6.15
CA ASN A 284 10.82 1.08 5.68
C ASN A 284 12.07 1.99 5.72
N GLU A 285 11.93 3.28 5.44
CA GLU A 285 13.03 4.24 5.48
C GLU A 285 13.44 4.54 6.92
N ASN A 286 12.46 4.75 7.80
CA ASN A 286 12.68 5.02 9.21
C ASN A 286 13.36 3.83 9.92
N LEU A 287 12.81 2.61 9.77
CA LEU A 287 13.40 1.40 10.38
C LEU A 287 14.81 1.07 9.86
N ARG A 288 15.20 1.58 8.69
CA ARG A 288 16.54 1.42 8.12
C ARG A 288 17.46 2.60 8.41
N ALA A 289 16.96 3.58 9.13
CA ALA A 289 17.67 4.83 9.40
C ALA A 289 18.25 5.44 8.10
N THR A 290 17.45 5.43 7.02
CA THR A 290 17.91 5.78 5.66
C THR A 290 18.52 7.18 5.59
N TYR A 291 17.99 8.11 6.39
CA TYR A 291 18.42 9.51 6.41
C TYR A 291 19.25 9.88 7.66
N ALA A 292 19.63 8.91 8.51
CA ALA A 292 20.30 9.19 9.78
C ALA A 292 21.68 9.88 9.60
N ASN A 293 22.36 9.62 8.49
CA ASN A 293 23.66 10.19 8.18
C ASN A 293 23.59 11.39 7.22
N THR A 294 22.39 11.90 6.92
CA THR A 294 22.18 13.05 6.05
C THR A 294 21.63 14.22 6.84
N LEU A 295 22.02 15.44 6.46
CA LEU A 295 21.57 16.66 7.13
C LEU A 295 20.06 16.87 6.99
N THR A 296 19.46 16.39 5.89
CA THR A 296 18.04 16.56 5.58
C THR A 296 17.49 15.36 4.81
N ASN A 297 16.21 15.02 5.07
CA ASN A 297 15.47 14.12 4.22
C ASN A 297 14.97 14.87 2.98
N PRO A 298 15.42 14.52 1.75
CA PRO A 298 15.06 15.25 0.52
C PRO A 298 13.58 15.13 0.15
N PHE A 299 12.85 14.19 0.75
CA PHE A 299 11.41 13.96 0.51
C PHE A 299 10.51 14.62 1.56
N ASN A 300 11.09 15.28 2.57
CA ASN A 300 10.31 16.01 3.57
C ASN A 300 10.03 17.44 3.09
N ASN A 301 8.82 17.67 2.64
CA ASN A 301 8.33 18.98 2.17
C ASN A 301 7.47 19.69 3.23
N GLY A 302 7.55 19.27 4.49
CA GLY A 302 6.75 19.78 5.60
C GLY A 302 5.37 19.14 5.70
N PHE A 303 4.76 19.24 6.89
CA PHE A 303 3.55 18.52 7.26
C PHE A 303 2.39 18.64 6.24
N CYS A 304 2.04 19.86 5.82
CA CYS A 304 0.92 20.07 4.90
C CYS A 304 1.16 19.42 3.52
N SER A 305 2.39 19.51 3.00
CA SER A 305 2.75 18.90 1.74
C SER A 305 2.83 17.38 1.86
N ASN A 306 3.42 16.86 2.93
CA ASN A 306 3.48 15.43 3.22
C ASN A 306 2.06 14.85 3.37
N PHE A 307 1.17 15.55 4.10
CA PHE A 307 -0.23 15.17 4.25
C PHE A 307 -0.94 15.12 2.90
N LYS A 308 -0.79 16.16 2.08
CA LYS A 308 -1.36 16.20 0.73
C LYS A 308 -0.86 15.04 -0.14
N THR A 309 0.42 14.71 -0.05
CA THR A 309 1.02 13.60 -0.78
C THR A 309 0.53 12.24 -0.27
N ALA A 310 0.38 12.08 1.05
CA ALA A 310 -0.02 10.83 1.67
C ALA A 310 -1.53 10.56 1.59
N CYS A 311 -2.36 11.59 1.73
CA CYS A 311 -3.81 11.47 1.91
C CYS A 311 -4.65 12.11 0.82
N GLY A 312 -4.11 13.05 0.05
CA GLY A 312 -4.88 13.90 -0.86
C GLY A 312 -4.53 13.76 -2.34
N THR A 313 -3.52 12.99 -2.69
CA THR A 313 -3.13 12.81 -4.10
C THR A 313 -4.04 11.81 -4.79
N PRO A 314 -4.56 12.13 -5.98
CA PRO A 314 -5.18 11.14 -6.85
C PRO A 314 -4.23 9.96 -7.03
N SER A 315 -4.74 8.74 -7.02
CA SER A 315 -3.92 7.55 -7.22
C SER A 315 -3.13 7.68 -8.52
N GLN A 316 -1.79 7.65 -8.43
CA GLN A 316 -0.93 7.60 -9.60
C GLN A 316 -1.38 6.44 -10.52
N PRO A 317 -1.34 6.60 -11.84
CA PRO A 317 -1.71 5.53 -12.75
C PRO A 317 -0.84 4.31 -12.50
N SER A 318 -1.44 3.13 -12.60
CA SER A 318 -0.72 1.88 -12.40
C SER A 318 0.29 1.66 -13.54
N MET A 319 1.53 1.39 -13.20
CA MET A 319 2.56 1.03 -14.19
C MET A 319 2.33 -0.37 -14.78
N THR A 320 1.43 -1.16 -14.20
CA THR A 320 1.13 -2.52 -14.63
C THR A 320 0.09 -2.57 -15.76
N ILE A 321 -0.67 -1.48 -15.95
CA ILE A 321 -1.67 -1.38 -17.03
C ILE A 321 -0.95 -1.33 -18.38
N GLY A 322 -1.36 -2.23 -19.30
CA GLY A 322 -0.77 -2.30 -20.64
C GLY A 322 0.66 -2.84 -20.72
N TRP A 323 1.27 -3.19 -19.58
CA TRP A 323 2.66 -3.68 -19.53
C TRP A 323 2.88 -4.93 -20.39
N LYS A 324 1.98 -5.91 -20.36
CA LYS A 324 2.09 -7.14 -21.18
C LYS A 324 2.10 -6.82 -22.68
N GLU A 325 1.20 -5.93 -23.10
CA GLU A 325 1.11 -5.54 -24.49
C GLU A 325 2.35 -4.75 -24.94
N LYS A 326 2.86 -3.87 -24.10
CA LYS A 326 4.11 -3.15 -24.37
C LYS A 326 5.30 -4.08 -24.52
N LEU A 327 5.45 -5.08 -23.63
CA LEU A 327 6.51 -6.10 -23.75
C LEU A 327 6.35 -6.95 -25.00
N ARG A 328 5.12 -7.33 -25.35
CA ARG A 328 4.83 -8.09 -26.55
C ARG A 328 5.22 -7.31 -27.81
N GLN A 329 4.88 -6.04 -27.87
CA GLN A 329 5.22 -5.15 -28.98
C GLN A 329 6.73 -4.95 -29.08
N GLU A 330 7.43 -4.73 -27.98
CA GLU A 330 8.88 -4.62 -27.93
C GLU A 330 9.56 -5.93 -28.42
N HIS A 331 9.06 -7.08 -27.98
CA HIS A 331 9.56 -8.38 -28.44
C HIS A 331 9.34 -8.59 -29.95
N LEU A 332 8.16 -8.25 -30.46
CA LEU A 332 7.86 -8.35 -31.90
C LEU A 332 8.73 -7.41 -32.72
N TYR A 333 8.96 -6.18 -32.24
CA TYR A 333 9.85 -5.21 -32.88
C TYR A 333 11.29 -5.74 -32.96
N LEU A 334 11.83 -6.24 -31.86
CA LEU A 334 13.19 -6.82 -31.83
C LEU A 334 13.33 -8.04 -32.76
N LYS A 335 12.28 -8.87 -32.84
CA LYS A 335 12.24 -10.02 -33.77
C LYS A 335 12.23 -9.59 -35.23
N ASP A 336 11.49 -8.52 -35.55
CA ASP A 336 11.45 -7.95 -36.89
C ASP A 336 12.78 -7.32 -37.30
N MET A 337 13.40 -6.54 -36.41
CA MET A 337 14.72 -5.96 -36.63
C MET A 337 15.79 -7.02 -36.91
N ARG A 338 15.80 -8.14 -36.19
CA ARG A 338 16.71 -9.27 -36.43
C ARG A 338 16.49 -9.89 -37.81
N ARG A 339 15.22 -10.06 -38.23
CA ARG A 339 14.89 -10.58 -39.55
C ARG A 339 15.41 -9.68 -40.68
N ARG A 340 15.30 -8.36 -40.50
CA ARG A 340 15.79 -7.37 -41.50
C ARG A 340 17.32 -7.31 -41.50
N GLY A 341 17.99 -7.44 -40.35
CA GLY A 341 19.45 -7.45 -40.25
C GLY A 341 20.11 -8.68 -40.90
N HIS A 342 19.41 -9.82 -40.98
CA HIS A 342 19.93 -11.04 -41.62
C HIS A 342 19.60 -11.10 -43.14
N GLY A 343 18.82 -10.16 -43.65
CA GLY A 343 18.45 -10.09 -45.08
C GLY A 343 19.44 -9.32 -45.97
N HIS A 344 20.51 -8.76 -45.42
CA HIS A 344 21.50 -7.97 -46.19
C HIS A 344 22.90 -8.63 -46.26
N GLY A 345 22.98 -9.93 -46.02
CA GLY A 345 24.19 -10.73 -46.10
C GLY A 345 24.10 -11.88 -47.12
N ASN A 346 23.68 -11.62 -48.36
CA ASN A 346 23.86 -12.50 -49.50
C ASN A 346 24.29 -11.69 -50.72
#